data_23307135c23acefd1a8eb8f4134589cc
#
_entry.id   23307135c23acefd1a8eb8f4134589cc
#
_cell.length_a   1.000
_cell.length_b   1.000
_cell.length_c   1.000
_cell.angle_alpha   90.00
_cell.angle_beta   90.00
_cell.angle_gamma   90.00
#
_symmetry.space_group_name_H-M   'P 1'
#
loop_
_entity.id
_entity.type
_entity.pdbx_description
1 polymer ?
#
loop_
_entity_poly.entity_id
_entity_poly.type
_entity_poly.pdbx_seq_one_letter_code
_entity_poly.pdbx_strand_id
1 'polypeptide(L)'
;MKNSLRKIIVIFFIILVSSLSFIGAYNSRNIDNLAYAVALGLDVGENNNLKLSLQIAIPSDSGSSGSEQSSDSIVNSVECSSVESGIALFNSYISKQIDLSHCKVVVFSEKLAKLGISEYIYTLINNIQVQSESKIIICKDDATSFLENSKPVLEKMSAKYYEISPNSSEYTAYTDNITLGDFFTSYTDTFKEASAILGSLNTKETQNLKSNDTLTSQNEDTNYTAGETPIDSDSNIENMGLAVFRDDKMVGELTGMETLCQLLLQNKLKSATITIPSPFEDNKTIDLNISLNRRTKNTVKFVNNSPYIECKVVLAARIYGQKL
;
A
#
# COMPACT_ATOMS: atom_id res chain seq x y z
N MET A 1 56.40 -29.37 24.62
CA MET A 1 54.99 -29.47 25.03
C MET A 1 54.15 -28.21 24.66
N LYS A 2 54.57 -26.97 24.91
CA LYS A 2 53.78 -25.74 24.66
C LYS A 2 53.43 -25.51 23.15
N ASN A 3 54.32 -25.87 22.23
CA ASN A 3 54.07 -25.71 20.78
C ASN A 3 53.12 -26.78 20.19
N SER A 4 53.15 -27.99 20.72
CA SER A 4 52.22 -29.07 20.32
C SER A 4 50.81 -28.78 20.74
N LEU A 5 50.62 -28.26 21.95
CA LEU A 5 49.31 -27.85 22.45
C LEU A 5 48.70 -26.73 21.63
N ARG A 6 49.51 -25.73 21.22
CA ARG A 6 49.04 -24.63 20.32
C ARG A 6 48.59 -25.17 18.95
N LYS A 7 49.33 -26.10 18.37
CA LYS A 7 48.96 -26.72 17.07
C LYS A 7 47.61 -27.46 17.19
N ILE A 8 47.39 -28.19 18.27
CA ILE A 8 46.15 -28.93 18.52
C ILE A 8 44.97 -27.96 18.65
N ILE A 9 45.14 -26.87 19.40
CA ILE A 9 44.08 -25.85 19.57
C ILE A 9 43.73 -25.19 18.22
N VAL A 10 44.74 -24.88 17.40
CA VAL A 10 44.50 -24.27 16.05
C VAL A 10 43.76 -25.26 15.13
N ILE A 11 44.15 -26.53 15.12
CA ILE A 11 43.48 -27.56 14.32
C ILE A 11 42.03 -27.73 14.77
N PHE A 12 41.79 -27.78 16.09
CA PHE A 12 40.42 -27.87 16.65
C PHE A 12 39.56 -26.67 16.25
N PHE A 13 40.13 -25.46 16.28
CA PHE A 13 39.42 -24.25 15.86
C PHE A 13 39.09 -24.25 14.37
N ILE A 14 40.00 -24.73 13.51
CA ILE A 14 39.77 -24.87 12.08
C ILE A 14 38.64 -25.88 11.81
N ILE A 15 38.65 -27.02 12.50
CA ILE A 15 37.59 -28.04 12.37
C ILE A 15 36.25 -27.48 12.84
N LEU A 16 36.22 -26.73 13.94
CA LEU A 16 35.02 -26.11 14.49
C LEU A 16 34.43 -25.10 13.49
N VAL A 17 35.24 -24.18 12.94
CA VAL A 17 34.82 -23.19 11.96
C VAL A 17 34.35 -23.86 10.67
N SER A 18 35.07 -24.90 10.21
CA SER A 18 34.67 -25.68 9.05
C SER A 18 33.34 -26.41 9.27
N SER A 19 33.09 -26.99 10.43
CA SER A 19 31.81 -27.64 10.72
C SER A 19 30.63 -26.66 10.78
N LEU A 20 30.83 -25.47 11.31
CA LEU A 20 29.82 -24.40 11.29
C LEU A 20 29.46 -23.95 9.87
N SER A 21 30.42 -23.94 8.95
CA SER A 21 30.20 -23.62 7.53
C SER A 21 29.33 -24.66 6.82
N PHE A 22 29.39 -25.92 7.20
CA PHE A 22 28.54 -26.98 6.63
C PHE A 22 27.08 -26.91 7.09
N ILE A 23 26.79 -26.35 8.27
CA ILE A 23 25.42 -26.23 8.78
C ILE A 23 24.61 -25.22 7.94
N GLY A 24 25.25 -24.17 7.43
CA GLY A 24 24.61 -23.17 6.56
C GLY A 24 24.21 -23.69 5.17
N ALA A 25 24.91 -24.69 4.64
CA ALA A 25 24.65 -25.25 3.31
C ALA A 25 23.41 -26.18 3.26
N TYR A 26 22.99 -26.70 4.39
CA TYR A 26 21.86 -27.67 4.47
C TYR A 26 20.49 -27.04 4.31
N ASN A 27 20.36 -25.72 4.48
CA ASN A 27 19.09 -24.97 4.42
C ASN A 27 18.97 -24.08 3.17
N SER A 28 19.81 -24.25 2.13
CA SER A 28 19.65 -23.48 0.91
C SER A 28 18.42 -23.97 0.13
N ARG A 29 17.36 -23.15 0.10
CA ARG A 29 16.22 -23.37 -0.77
C ARG A 29 16.67 -23.15 -2.21
N ASN A 30 16.33 -24.07 -3.11
CA ASN A 30 16.60 -23.87 -4.53
C ASN A 30 15.65 -22.80 -5.07
N ILE A 31 16.18 -21.67 -5.50
CA ILE A 31 15.43 -20.49 -6.00
C ILE A 31 14.54 -20.88 -7.18
N ASP A 32 14.95 -21.82 -8.01
CA ASP A 32 14.20 -22.28 -9.19
C ASP A 32 12.88 -22.96 -8.83
N ASN A 33 12.75 -23.46 -7.59
CA ASN A 33 11.55 -24.14 -7.09
C ASN A 33 10.57 -23.20 -6.38
N LEU A 34 10.83 -21.88 -6.38
CA LEU A 34 9.98 -20.88 -5.73
C LEU A 34 9.11 -20.15 -6.74
N ALA A 35 7.87 -19.90 -6.35
CA ALA A 35 6.93 -19.01 -7.04
C ALA A 35 6.73 -17.77 -6.17
N TYR A 36 7.28 -16.65 -6.59
CA TYR A 36 7.24 -15.41 -5.82
C TYR A 36 5.90 -14.73 -5.97
N ALA A 37 5.14 -14.64 -4.89
CA ALA A 37 3.95 -13.80 -4.81
C ALA A 37 4.37 -12.34 -4.56
N VAL A 38 3.93 -11.45 -5.46
CA VAL A 38 4.24 -10.01 -5.40
C VAL A 38 3.13 -9.19 -4.78
N ALA A 39 1.91 -9.73 -4.78
CA ALA A 39 0.75 -9.14 -4.12
C ALA A 39 -0.16 -10.22 -3.54
N LEU A 40 -0.86 -9.85 -2.48
CA LEU A 40 -1.83 -10.66 -1.76
C LEU A 40 -3.16 -9.92 -1.76
N GLY A 41 -4.24 -10.59 -2.15
CA GLY A 41 -5.61 -10.07 -2.09
C GLY A 41 -6.46 -10.87 -1.12
N LEU A 42 -7.23 -10.19 -0.28
CA LEU A 42 -8.13 -10.79 0.69
C LEU A 42 -9.54 -10.24 0.51
N ASP A 43 -10.45 -11.13 0.18
CA ASP A 43 -11.88 -10.84 -0.03
C ASP A 43 -12.75 -11.69 0.90
N VAL A 44 -14.00 -11.26 1.08
CA VAL A 44 -15.02 -12.12 1.67
C VAL A 44 -15.37 -13.18 0.65
N GLY A 45 -15.13 -14.43 1.00
CA GLY A 45 -15.50 -15.59 0.19
C GLY A 45 -16.93 -16.04 0.40
N GLU A 46 -17.30 -17.15 -0.23
CA GLU A 46 -18.60 -17.76 -0.05
C GLU A 46 -18.78 -18.28 1.39
N ASN A 47 -20.00 -18.23 1.92
CA ASN A 47 -20.33 -18.69 3.28
C ASN A 47 -19.47 -18.07 4.40
N ASN A 48 -19.06 -16.81 4.25
CA ASN A 48 -18.15 -16.10 5.17
C ASN A 48 -16.74 -16.72 5.29
N ASN A 49 -16.32 -17.53 4.32
CA ASN A 49 -14.93 -17.94 4.19
C ASN A 49 -14.07 -16.77 3.69
N LEU A 50 -12.76 -16.95 3.73
CA LEU A 50 -11.81 -16.05 3.09
C LEU A 50 -11.63 -16.46 1.62
N LYS A 51 -11.70 -15.51 0.70
CA LYS A 51 -11.16 -15.68 -0.65
C LYS A 51 -9.78 -15.06 -0.71
N LEU A 52 -8.75 -15.89 -0.83
CA LEU A 52 -7.36 -15.48 -0.93
C LEU A 52 -6.93 -15.45 -2.39
N SER A 53 -6.33 -14.35 -2.82
CA SER A 53 -5.77 -14.17 -4.16
C SER A 53 -4.28 -13.91 -4.09
N LEU A 54 -3.52 -14.54 -4.96
CA LEU A 54 -2.08 -14.33 -5.09
C LEU A 54 -1.74 -13.86 -6.51
N GLN A 55 -1.05 -12.74 -6.62
CA GLN A 55 -0.40 -12.33 -7.85
C GLN A 55 1.05 -12.84 -7.84
N ILE A 56 1.34 -13.77 -8.74
CA ILE A 56 2.61 -14.49 -8.80
C ILE A 56 3.40 -13.97 -10.00
N ALA A 57 4.66 -13.56 -9.76
CA ALA A 57 5.55 -13.11 -10.81
C ALA A 57 5.95 -14.26 -11.75
N ILE A 58 5.93 -14.00 -13.05
CA ILE A 58 6.45 -14.91 -14.07
C ILE A 58 7.86 -14.43 -14.43
N PRO A 59 8.91 -15.25 -14.19
CA PRO A 59 10.26 -14.90 -14.63
C PRO A 59 10.28 -14.78 -16.16
N SER A 60 10.64 -13.60 -16.69
CA SER A 60 10.86 -13.42 -18.13
C SER A 60 12.24 -13.90 -18.49
N ASP A 61 12.36 -14.80 -19.48
CA ASP A 61 13.62 -15.14 -20.10
C ASP A 61 14.18 -13.91 -20.83
N SER A 62 15.28 -13.39 -20.34
CA SER A 62 15.97 -12.18 -20.83
C SER A 62 16.52 -12.28 -22.27
N GLY A 63 16.11 -13.28 -23.07
CA GLY A 63 16.68 -13.62 -24.38
C GLY A 63 15.75 -13.54 -25.58
N SER A 64 14.44 -13.43 -25.41
CA SER A 64 13.53 -13.35 -26.56
C SER A 64 13.13 -11.91 -26.88
N SER A 65 13.78 -11.33 -27.86
CA SER A 65 13.38 -10.07 -28.52
C SER A 65 12.13 -10.27 -29.41
N GLY A 66 11.09 -10.92 -28.88
CA GLY A 66 9.82 -11.12 -29.56
C GLY A 66 8.75 -10.23 -28.95
N SER A 67 8.13 -9.45 -29.80
CA SER A 67 7.10 -8.46 -29.52
C SER A 67 5.73 -9.07 -29.15
N GLU A 68 5.63 -9.78 -28.03
CA GLU A 68 4.37 -10.07 -27.40
C GLU A 68 4.48 -9.64 -25.94
N GLN A 69 3.54 -8.81 -25.54
CA GLN A 69 3.37 -8.30 -24.19
C GLN A 69 2.89 -9.45 -23.30
N SER A 70 3.82 -10.37 -22.98
CA SER A 70 3.55 -11.43 -22.01
C SER A 70 3.32 -10.75 -20.66
N SER A 71 2.19 -11.08 -20.02
CA SER A 71 1.92 -10.65 -18.65
C SER A 71 3.10 -11.06 -17.75
N ASP A 72 3.64 -10.13 -16.98
CA ASP A 72 4.73 -10.37 -16.04
C ASP A 72 4.28 -11.14 -14.79
N SER A 73 2.97 -11.36 -14.64
CA SER A 73 2.36 -12.00 -13.48
C SER A 73 1.03 -12.68 -13.82
N ILE A 74 0.65 -13.63 -12.99
CA ILE A 74 -0.67 -14.29 -13.01
C ILE A 74 -1.35 -14.09 -11.66
N VAL A 75 -2.67 -13.94 -11.67
CA VAL A 75 -3.49 -13.89 -10.46
C VAL A 75 -4.26 -15.19 -10.33
N ASN A 76 -4.12 -15.85 -9.19
CA ASN A 76 -4.87 -17.04 -8.82
C ASN A 76 -5.63 -16.79 -7.52
N SER A 77 -6.84 -17.34 -7.38
CA SER A 77 -7.65 -17.20 -6.17
C SER A 77 -8.11 -18.54 -5.64
N VAL A 78 -8.35 -18.62 -4.34
CA VAL A 78 -8.85 -19.83 -3.67
C VAL A 78 -9.75 -19.45 -2.51
N GLU A 79 -10.83 -20.20 -2.32
CA GLU A 79 -11.67 -20.15 -1.10
C GLU A 79 -11.00 -20.97 -0.01
N CYS A 80 -10.85 -20.39 1.17
CA CYS A 80 -10.13 -21.02 2.29
C CYS A 80 -10.64 -20.50 3.65
N SER A 81 -10.27 -21.20 4.71
CA SER A 81 -10.65 -20.80 6.07
C SER A 81 -9.64 -19.80 6.71
N SER A 82 -8.43 -19.73 6.18
CA SER A 82 -7.37 -18.84 6.68
C SER A 82 -6.31 -18.59 5.60
N VAL A 83 -5.48 -17.57 5.78
CA VAL A 83 -4.36 -17.26 4.86
C VAL A 83 -3.44 -18.46 4.68
N GLU A 84 -3.05 -19.11 5.78
CA GLU A 84 -2.12 -20.25 5.74
C GLU A 84 -2.75 -21.47 5.04
N SER A 85 -4.04 -21.72 5.26
CA SER A 85 -4.74 -22.82 4.55
C SER A 85 -4.84 -22.54 3.06
N GLY A 86 -5.06 -21.29 2.67
CA GLY A 86 -5.07 -20.88 1.26
C GLY A 86 -3.70 -21.05 0.59
N ILE A 87 -2.61 -20.66 1.26
CA ILE A 87 -1.25 -20.91 0.77
C ILE A 87 -0.97 -22.40 0.62
N ALA A 88 -1.40 -23.22 1.58
CA ALA A 88 -1.25 -24.67 1.49
C ALA A 88 -2.01 -25.26 0.27
N LEU A 89 -3.22 -24.78 0.00
CA LEU A 89 -4.00 -25.17 -1.19
C LEU A 89 -3.29 -24.74 -2.49
N PHE A 90 -2.75 -23.53 -2.57
CA PHE A 90 -1.95 -23.10 -3.73
C PHE A 90 -0.72 -23.98 -3.93
N ASN A 91 0.00 -24.33 -2.86
CA ASN A 91 1.16 -25.22 -2.93
C ASN A 91 0.80 -26.65 -3.40
N SER A 92 -0.45 -27.08 -3.24
CA SER A 92 -0.91 -28.37 -3.77
C SER A 92 -1.23 -28.34 -5.27
N TYR A 93 -1.51 -27.15 -5.80
CA TYR A 93 -1.91 -26.94 -7.20
C TYR A 93 -0.77 -26.47 -8.10
N ILE A 94 0.10 -25.59 -7.58
CA ILE A 94 1.20 -24.98 -8.33
C ILE A 94 2.43 -25.89 -8.25
N SER A 95 3.16 -26.02 -9.36
CA SER A 95 4.37 -26.86 -9.45
C SER A 95 5.58 -26.35 -8.63
N LYS A 96 5.49 -25.16 -8.08
CA LYS A 96 6.53 -24.50 -7.29
C LYS A 96 6.00 -24.14 -5.92
N GLN A 97 6.89 -23.97 -4.93
CA GLN A 97 6.51 -23.53 -3.60
C GLN A 97 6.25 -22.02 -3.60
N ILE A 98 5.10 -21.57 -3.08
CA ILE A 98 4.79 -20.15 -2.87
C ILE A 98 5.78 -19.53 -1.87
N ASP A 99 6.31 -18.39 -2.24
CA ASP A 99 7.19 -17.58 -1.39
C ASP A 99 6.65 -16.14 -1.35
N LEU A 100 6.37 -15.64 -0.12
CA LEU A 100 5.81 -14.30 0.13
C LEU A 100 6.88 -13.24 0.39
N SER A 101 8.17 -13.58 0.36
CA SER A 101 9.26 -12.65 0.69
C SER A 101 9.37 -11.45 -0.27
N HIS A 102 8.74 -11.55 -1.44
CA HIS A 102 8.67 -10.48 -2.43
C HIS A 102 7.29 -9.81 -2.50
N CYS A 103 6.39 -10.10 -1.55
CA CYS A 103 5.10 -9.45 -1.46
C CYS A 103 5.28 -7.96 -1.16
N LYS A 104 4.84 -7.10 -2.07
CA LYS A 104 4.97 -5.64 -1.98
C LYS A 104 3.69 -4.96 -1.51
N VAL A 105 2.55 -5.63 -1.68
CA VAL A 105 1.25 -5.07 -1.31
C VAL A 105 0.31 -6.16 -0.79
N VAL A 106 -0.46 -5.81 0.22
CA VAL A 106 -1.60 -6.58 0.71
C VAL A 106 -2.85 -5.74 0.46
N VAL A 107 -3.78 -6.29 -0.30
CA VAL A 107 -5.04 -5.64 -0.68
C VAL A 107 -6.18 -6.33 0.04
N PHE A 108 -6.95 -5.57 0.80
CA PHE A 108 -8.22 -6.03 1.39
C PHE A 108 -9.38 -5.41 0.64
N SER A 109 -10.43 -6.16 0.38
CA SER A 109 -11.68 -5.54 -0.11
C SER A 109 -12.33 -4.70 1.00
N GLU A 110 -13.02 -3.64 0.61
CA GLU A 110 -13.78 -2.81 1.52
C GLU A 110 -14.79 -3.61 2.34
N LYS A 111 -15.44 -4.59 1.70
CA LYS A 111 -16.38 -5.51 2.36
C LYS A 111 -15.73 -6.22 3.54
N LEU A 112 -14.53 -6.78 3.34
CA LEU A 112 -13.78 -7.45 4.39
C LEU A 112 -13.30 -6.46 5.47
N ALA A 113 -12.83 -5.29 5.05
CA ALA A 113 -12.35 -4.25 5.96
C ALA A 113 -13.47 -3.73 6.90
N LYS A 114 -14.71 -3.67 6.42
CA LYS A 114 -15.90 -3.31 7.24
C LYS A 114 -16.30 -4.39 8.24
N LEU A 115 -16.03 -5.65 7.95
CA LEU A 115 -16.28 -6.76 8.88
C LEU A 115 -15.23 -6.85 9.98
N GLY A 116 -13.98 -6.49 9.69
CA GLY A 116 -12.83 -6.51 10.57
C GLY A 116 -11.67 -7.30 10.00
N ILE A 117 -10.46 -6.78 10.14
CA ILE A 117 -9.25 -7.35 9.53
C ILE A 117 -8.16 -7.75 10.52
N SER A 118 -8.42 -7.62 11.84
CA SER A 118 -7.40 -7.88 12.87
C SER A 118 -6.77 -9.26 12.77
N GLU A 119 -7.57 -10.30 12.56
CA GLU A 119 -7.08 -11.68 12.45
C GLU A 119 -6.05 -11.83 11.31
N TYR A 120 -6.36 -11.23 10.15
CA TYR A 120 -5.48 -11.29 8.97
C TYR A 120 -4.22 -10.46 9.16
N ILE A 121 -4.33 -9.27 9.78
CA ILE A 121 -3.18 -8.42 10.10
C ILE A 121 -2.20 -9.16 11.04
N TYR A 122 -2.71 -9.78 12.12
CA TYR A 122 -1.87 -10.57 13.02
C TYR A 122 -1.21 -11.76 12.31
N THR A 123 -1.94 -12.46 11.47
CA THR A 123 -1.39 -13.60 10.70
C THR A 123 -0.26 -13.13 9.77
N LEU A 124 -0.47 -12.04 9.04
CA LEU A 124 0.51 -11.51 8.09
C LEU A 124 1.76 -10.96 8.79
N ILE A 125 1.63 -10.22 9.88
CA ILE A 125 2.77 -9.67 10.63
C ILE A 125 3.60 -10.79 11.29
N ASN A 126 2.96 -11.88 11.72
CA ASN A 126 3.66 -13.01 12.30
C ASN A 126 4.26 -13.97 11.27
N ASN A 127 3.91 -13.85 10.00
CA ASN A 127 4.49 -14.66 8.95
C ASN A 127 5.89 -14.14 8.59
N ILE A 128 6.92 -14.97 8.81
CA ILE A 128 8.34 -14.61 8.60
C ILE A 128 8.68 -14.21 7.17
N GLN A 129 7.86 -14.59 6.19
CA GLN A 129 8.08 -14.24 4.79
C GLN A 129 7.48 -12.88 4.42
N VAL A 130 6.45 -12.42 5.12
CA VAL A 130 5.79 -11.15 4.83
C VAL A 130 6.58 -10.00 5.43
N GLN A 131 6.93 -9.03 4.58
CA GLN A 131 7.67 -7.84 5.02
C GLN A 131 6.72 -6.82 5.64
N SER A 132 7.11 -6.22 6.76
CA SER A 132 6.35 -5.13 7.41
C SER A 132 6.25 -3.87 6.54
N GLU A 133 7.17 -3.71 5.60
CA GLU A 133 7.22 -2.64 4.61
C GLU A 133 6.25 -2.82 3.43
N SER A 134 5.61 -3.99 3.30
CA SER A 134 4.55 -4.21 2.31
C SER A 134 3.45 -3.18 2.48
N LYS A 135 2.94 -2.62 1.37
CA LYS A 135 1.86 -1.62 1.43
C LYS A 135 0.55 -2.28 1.80
N ILE A 136 -0.31 -1.53 2.49
CA ILE A 136 -1.67 -1.96 2.80
C ILE A 136 -2.66 -1.08 2.03
N ILE A 137 -3.50 -1.71 1.21
CA ILE A 137 -4.52 -1.05 0.40
C ILE A 137 -5.88 -1.63 0.77
N ILE A 138 -6.86 -0.76 0.95
CA ILE A 138 -8.28 -1.14 0.99
C ILE A 138 -8.88 -0.80 -0.36
N CYS A 139 -9.33 -1.83 -1.08
CA CYS A 139 -9.94 -1.66 -2.40
C CYS A 139 -11.47 -1.57 -2.27
N LYS A 140 -12.07 -0.55 -2.89
CA LYS A 140 -13.56 -0.42 -2.94
C LYS A 140 -14.22 -1.58 -3.66
N ASP A 141 -13.50 -2.17 -4.61
CA ASP A 141 -13.90 -3.34 -5.37
C ASP A 141 -13.40 -4.63 -4.70
N ASP A 142 -13.55 -5.75 -5.39
CA ASP A 142 -12.95 -7.00 -4.96
C ASP A 142 -11.43 -6.94 -5.13
N ALA A 143 -10.68 -7.39 -4.13
CA ALA A 143 -9.22 -7.40 -4.17
C ALA A 143 -8.67 -8.26 -5.32
N THR A 144 -9.36 -9.38 -5.65
CA THR A 144 -9.03 -10.21 -6.82
C THR A 144 -9.08 -9.37 -8.10
N SER A 145 -10.20 -8.66 -8.34
CA SER A 145 -10.38 -7.81 -9.52
C SER A 145 -9.37 -6.68 -9.59
N PHE A 146 -9.04 -6.07 -8.44
CA PHE A 146 -8.00 -5.05 -8.35
C PHE A 146 -6.63 -5.58 -8.81
N LEU A 147 -6.22 -6.77 -8.33
CA LEU A 147 -4.96 -7.39 -8.73
C LEU A 147 -4.93 -7.79 -10.21
N GLU A 148 -6.03 -8.33 -10.76
CA GLU A 148 -6.14 -8.71 -12.18
C GLU A 148 -6.04 -7.51 -13.12
N ASN A 149 -6.58 -6.35 -12.70
CA ASN A 149 -6.55 -5.12 -13.46
C ASN A 149 -5.31 -4.27 -13.21
N SER A 150 -4.45 -4.66 -12.29
CA SER A 150 -3.18 -4.00 -12.02
C SER A 150 -2.17 -4.26 -13.13
N LYS A 151 -2.32 -3.53 -14.22
CA LYS A 151 -1.43 -3.57 -15.39
C LYS A 151 -0.70 -2.22 -15.48
N PRO A 152 0.48 -2.11 -14.87
CA PRO A 152 1.23 -0.86 -14.90
C PRO A 152 1.70 -0.57 -16.33
N VAL A 153 1.47 0.67 -16.79
CA VAL A 153 1.83 1.10 -18.15
C VAL A 153 3.31 1.48 -18.24
N LEU A 154 3.84 2.08 -17.17
CA LEU A 154 5.22 2.60 -17.14
C LEU A 154 6.22 1.58 -16.60
N GLU A 155 5.78 0.70 -15.72
CA GLU A 155 6.63 -0.29 -15.08
C GLU A 155 6.43 -1.66 -15.73
N LYS A 156 7.52 -2.33 -16.07
CA LYS A 156 7.45 -3.69 -16.66
C LYS A 156 7.01 -4.75 -15.64
N MET A 157 7.18 -4.46 -14.34
CA MET A 157 6.93 -5.42 -13.27
C MET A 157 5.88 -4.86 -12.31
N SER A 158 4.79 -5.59 -12.09
CA SER A 158 3.73 -5.22 -11.14
C SER A 158 4.27 -5.01 -9.73
N ALA A 159 5.26 -5.81 -9.29
CA ALA A 159 5.95 -5.61 -8.01
C ALA A 159 6.55 -4.22 -7.86
N LYS A 160 7.19 -3.71 -8.93
CA LYS A 160 7.80 -2.37 -8.92
C LYS A 160 6.77 -1.27 -8.87
N TYR A 161 5.66 -1.43 -9.55
CA TYR A 161 4.53 -0.51 -9.48
C TYR A 161 4.00 -0.37 -8.04
N TYR A 162 3.74 -1.48 -7.35
CA TYR A 162 3.25 -1.45 -5.96
C TYR A 162 4.24 -0.82 -4.99
N GLU A 163 5.53 -0.96 -5.24
CA GLU A 163 6.58 -0.35 -4.43
C GLU A 163 6.63 1.18 -4.61
N ILE A 164 6.47 1.67 -5.84
CA ILE A 164 6.69 3.08 -6.21
C ILE A 164 5.40 3.90 -6.13
N SER A 165 4.26 3.35 -6.54
CA SER A 165 2.99 4.09 -6.67
C SER A 165 2.62 4.89 -5.41
N PRO A 166 2.74 4.36 -4.18
CA PRO A 166 2.42 5.12 -2.98
C PRO A 166 3.37 6.30 -2.69
N ASN A 167 4.53 6.35 -3.34
CA ASN A 167 5.47 7.48 -3.19
C ASN A 167 4.92 8.77 -3.82
N SER A 168 3.84 8.71 -4.61
CA SER A 168 3.12 9.89 -5.09
C SER A 168 2.64 10.78 -3.94
N SER A 169 2.44 10.23 -2.75
CA SER A 169 2.13 10.96 -1.52
C SER A 169 3.14 12.09 -1.22
N GLU A 170 4.39 11.96 -1.67
CA GLU A 170 5.45 12.93 -1.39
C GLU A 170 5.27 14.26 -2.15
N TYR A 171 4.53 14.25 -3.27
CA TYR A 171 4.36 15.43 -4.14
C TYR A 171 2.90 15.76 -4.46
N THR A 172 1.94 14.85 -4.24
CA THR A 172 0.51 15.11 -4.41
C THR A 172 -0.20 15.29 -3.07
N ALA A 173 0.19 14.53 -2.05
CA ALA A 173 -0.47 14.43 -0.75
C ALA A 173 -1.94 13.93 -0.80
N TYR A 174 -2.36 13.30 -1.90
CA TYR A 174 -3.71 12.75 -2.07
C TYR A 174 -3.86 11.33 -1.53
N THR A 175 -2.76 10.73 -1.11
CA THR A 175 -2.68 9.45 -0.39
C THR A 175 -1.54 9.53 0.61
N ASP A 176 -1.37 8.51 1.46
CA ASP A 176 -0.19 8.35 2.33
C ASP A 176 0.55 7.07 1.96
N ASN A 177 1.82 6.98 2.30
CA ASN A 177 2.65 5.82 2.04
C ASN A 177 2.61 4.86 3.24
N ILE A 178 1.47 4.22 3.46
CA ILE A 178 1.20 3.39 4.64
C ILE A 178 1.62 1.95 4.39
N THR A 179 2.40 1.41 5.31
CA THR A 179 2.84 0.01 5.32
C THR A 179 1.98 -0.86 6.25
N LEU A 180 2.09 -2.17 6.09
CA LEU A 180 1.47 -3.14 7.00
C LEU A 180 1.95 -2.95 8.45
N GLY A 181 3.25 -2.63 8.63
CA GLY A 181 3.84 -2.31 9.92
C GLY A 181 3.30 -1.02 10.54
N ASP A 182 3.11 0.04 9.73
CA ASP A 182 2.50 1.30 10.17
C ASP A 182 1.06 1.09 10.63
N PHE A 183 0.29 0.32 9.84
CA PHE A 183 -1.08 -0.04 10.18
C PHE A 183 -1.13 -0.82 11.51
N PHE A 184 -0.33 -1.88 11.63
CA PHE A 184 -0.27 -2.71 12.84
C PHE A 184 0.12 -1.88 14.07
N THR A 185 1.12 -1.02 13.94
CA THR A 185 1.57 -0.15 15.03
C THR A 185 0.46 0.82 15.46
N SER A 186 -0.26 1.41 14.49
CA SER A 186 -1.36 2.33 14.80
C SER A 186 -2.56 1.59 15.39
N TYR A 187 -2.89 0.41 14.88
CA TYR A 187 -3.97 -0.45 15.37
C TYR A 187 -3.74 -0.92 16.81
N THR A 188 -2.50 -1.21 17.18
CA THR A 188 -2.16 -1.66 18.55
C THR A 188 -1.90 -0.53 19.54
N ASP A 189 -1.80 0.72 19.07
CA ASP A 189 -1.58 1.89 19.92
C ASP A 189 -2.93 2.37 20.51
N THR A 190 -3.00 2.51 21.82
CA THR A 190 -4.23 2.96 22.54
C THR A 190 -4.71 4.36 22.15
N PHE A 191 -3.84 5.19 21.58
CA PHE A 191 -4.11 6.62 21.31
C PHE A 191 -4.15 6.96 19.81
N LYS A 192 -4.11 5.94 18.94
CA LYS A 192 -4.14 6.13 17.49
C LYS A 192 -5.18 5.23 16.87
N GLU A 193 -5.77 5.72 15.80
CA GLU A 193 -6.59 4.93 14.90
C GLU A 193 -5.78 4.63 13.63
N ALA A 194 -5.95 3.44 13.10
CA ALA A 194 -5.26 3.03 11.89
C ALA A 194 -5.90 3.68 10.65
N SER A 195 -5.10 3.85 9.62
CA SER A 195 -5.53 4.17 8.27
C SER A 195 -4.79 3.32 7.26
N ALA A 196 -5.35 3.16 6.08
CA ALA A 196 -4.75 2.43 4.97
C ALA A 196 -4.95 3.21 3.67
N ILE A 197 -4.17 2.90 2.64
CA ILE A 197 -4.31 3.48 1.31
C ILE A 197 -5.67 3.08 0.76
N LEU A 198 -6.44 4.02 0.19
CA LEU A 198 -7.68 3.71 -0.48
C LEU A 198 -7.40 3.48 -1.97
N GLY A 199 -7.80 2.30 -2.47
CA GLY A 199 -7.66 1.89 -3.86
C GLY A 199 -9.00 1.58 -4.50
N SER A 200 -9.09 1.69 -5.81
CA SER A 200 -10.27 1.30 -6.59
C SER A 200 -9.93 1.04 -8.04
N LEU A 201 -10.84 0.39 -8.75
CA LEU A 201 -10.82 0.35 -10.20
C LEU A 201 -11.38 1.66 -10.75
N ASN A 202 -10.64 2.30 -11.64
CA ASN A 202 -11.09 3.48 -12.38
C ASN A 202 -11.49 3.05 -13.78
N THR A 203 -12.76 2.66 -13.97
CA THR A 203 -13.28 2.22 -15.27
C THR A 203 -14.11 3.32 -15.90
N LYS A 204 -14.13 3.36 -17.25
CA LYS A 204 -14.96 4.32 -18.01
C LYS A 204 -16.46 4.24 -17.66
N GLU A 205 -16.93 3.08 -17.21
CA GLU A 205 -18.31 2.88 -16.75
C GLU A 205 -18.59 3.64 -15.44
N THR A 206 -17.63 3.63 -14.52
CA THR A 206 -17.72 4.37 -13.25
C THR A 206 -17.76 5.89 -13.49
N GLN A 207 -17.02 6.38 -14.48
CA GLN A 207 -17.03 7.80 -14.88
C GLN A 207 -18.37 8.24 -15.49
N ASN A 208 -19.00 7.39 -16.33
CA ASN A 208 -20.27 7.70 -16.99
C ASN A 208 -21.46 7.74 -16.01
N LEU A 209 -21.43 7.00 -14.91
CA LEU A 209 -22.48 7.02 -13.89
C LEU A 209 -22.47 8.32 -13.09
N LYS A 210 -21.31 8.96 -12.91
CA LYS A 210 -21.14 10.18 -12.11
C LYS A 210 -21.26 11.48 -12.92
N SER A 211 -21.05 11.45 -14.23
CA SER A 211 -21.21 12.62 -15.11
C SER A 211 -22.67 13.12 -15.20
N ASN A 212 -23.65 12.37 -14.70
CA ASN A 212 -25.06 12.73 -14.67
C ASN A 212 -25.52 13.44 -13.39
N ASP A 213 -24.68 13.49 -12.35
CA ASP A 213 -24.98 14.25 -11.14
C ASP A 213 -24.25 15.60 -11.15
N THR A 214 -24.99 16.58 -11.55
CA THR A 214 -24.90 18.04 -11.36
C THR A 214 -23.49 18.63 -11.06
N LEU A 215 -22.95 19.27 -12.09
CA LEU A 215 -21.90 20.29 -12.03
C LEU A 215 -22.31 21.44 -11.10
N THR A 216 -22.02 21.37 -9.83
CA THR A 216 -22.10 22.49 -8.89
C THR A 216 -20.95 22.43 -7.90
N SER A 217 -19.87 23.05 -8.28
CA SER A 217 -19.04 23.99 -7.50
C SER A 217 -17.59 24.04 -8.02
N GLN A 218 -17.12 25.24 -8.17
CA GLN A 218 -15.78 25.61 -8.56
C GLN A 218 -14.82 25.31 -7.39
N ASN A 219 -13.88 24.40 -7.51
CA ASN A 219 -12.77 24.00 -6.65
C ASN A 219 -12.79 22.54 -6.17
N GLU A 220 -13.14 21.58 -7.05
CA GLU A 220 -13.32 20.19 -6.64
C GLU A 220 -12.24 19.22 -7.13
N ASP A 221 -11.16 19.70 -7.77
CA ASP A 221 -10.12 18.84 -8.38
C ASP A 221 -9.40 17.92 -7.39
N THR A 222 -9.60 18.11 -6.09
CA THR A 222 -8.98 17.31 -5.01
C THR A 222 -9.98 16.57 -4.12
N ASN A 223 -11.28 16.72 -4.41
CA ASN A 223 -12.35 16.19 -3.58
C ASN A 223 -12.82 14.78 -4.00
N TYR A 224 -11.94 14.07 -4.72
CA TYR A 224 -12.17 12.71 -5.16
C TYR A 224 -11.65 11.70 -4.17
N THR A 225 -12.27 10.52 -4.16
CA THR A 225 -11.70 9.29 -3.60
C THR A 225 -11.30 8.35 -4.73
N ALA A 226 -10.59 7.26 -4.42
CA ALA A 226 -10.17 6.29 -5.42
C ALA A 226 -11.34 5.78 -6.28
N GLY A 227 -11.13 5.70 -7.59
CA GLY A 227 -12.11 5.33 -8.60
C GLY A 227 -13.01 6.48 -9.08
N GLU A 228 -12.77 7.72 -8.61
CA GLU A 228 -13.60 8.88 -8.94
C GLU A 228 -12.89 9.93 -9.77
N THR A 229 -11.56 9.84 -9.89
CA THR A 229 -10.83 10.87 -10.66
C THR A 229 -11.19 10.80 -12.14
N PRO A 230 -11.30 11.97 -12.81
CA PRO A 230 -11.64 12.04 -14.22
C PRO A 230 -10.42 11.76 -15.11
N ILE A 231 -9.62 10.76 -14.78
CA ILE A 231 -8.43 10.37 -15.56
C ILE A 231 -8.81 9.26 -16.54
N ASP A 232 -8.70 9.54 -17.85
CA ASP A 232 -8.79 8.52 -18.89
C ASP A 232 -7.42 7.90 -19.10
N SER A 233 -7.24 6.66 -18.66
CA SER A 233 -5.96 5.95 -18.70
C SER A 233 -6.17 4.48 -19.05
N ASP A 234 -5.14 3.87 -19.63
CA ASP A 234 -5.08 2.42 -19.84
C ASP A 234 -4.81 1.64 -18.54
N SER A 235 -4.36 2.31 -17.48
CA SER A 235 -4.26 1.75 -16.12
C SER A 235 -5.60 1.89 -15.43
N ASN A 236 -6.21 0.76 -15.08
CA ASN A 236 -7.54 0.73 -14.50
C ASN A 236 -7.54 0.80 -12.97
N ILE A 237 -6.37 0.90 -12.31
CA ILE A 237 -6.28 1.00 -10.86
C ILE A 237 -5.85 2.41 -10.43
N GLU A 238 -6.43 2.85 -9.35
CA GLU A 238 -6.20 4.15 -8.77
C GLU A 238 -6.04 4.06 -7.26
N ASN A 239 -5.09 4.83 -6.71
CA ASN A 239 -4.91 5.02 -5.27
C ASN A 239 -5.11 6.50 -4.96
N MET A 240 -6.19 6.84 -4.25
CA MET A 240 -6.51 8.21 -3.85
C MET A 240 -7.35 8.23 -2.58
N GLY A 241 -6.95 9.04 -1.63
CA GLY A 241 -7.61 9.07 -0.33
C GLY A 241 -7.08 8.00 0.63
N LEU A 242 -7.74 7.89 1.77
CA LEU A 242 -7.44 6.90 2.81
C LEU A 242 -8.70 6.21 3.30
N ALA A 243 -8.60 4.92 3.57
CA ALA A 243 -9.55 4.20 4.39
C ALA A 243 -9.23 4.45 5.86
N VAL A 244 -10.23 4.83 6.66
CA VAL A 244 -10.06 5.10 8.09
C VAL A 244 -10.75 4.03 8.93
N PHE A 245 -10.08 3.65 10.01
CA PHE A 245 -10.49 2.55 10.87
C PHE A 245 -10.85 3.04 12.27
N ARG A 246 -11.72 2.30 12.90
CA ARG A 246 -11.92 2.31 14.36
C ARG A 246 -11.71 0.88 14.82
N ASP A 247 -10.72 0.70 15.67
CA ASP A 247 -10.21 -0.63 15.99
C ASP A 247 -9.80 -1.36 14.70
N ASP A 248 -10.36 -2.54 14.42
CA ASP A 248 -10.04 -3.37 13.25
C ASP A 248 -11.02 -3.21 12.07
N LYS A 249 -11.99 -2.27 12.18
CA LYS A 249 -13.05 -2.10 11.18
C LYS A 249 -12.94 -0.77 10.45
N MET A 250 -13.04 -0.81 9.14
CA MET A 250 -13.18 0.39 8.33
C MET A 250 -14.51 1.09 8.65
N VAL A 251 -14.44 2.39 8.97
CA VAL A 251 -15.58 3.21 9.32
C VAL A 251 -15.85 4.35 8.34
N GLY A 252 -14.96 4.63 7.44
CA GLY A 252 -15.12 5.69 6.45
C GLY A 252 -13.92 5.84 5.53
N GLU A 253 -14.00 6.85 4.68
CA GLU A 253 -12.99 7.21 3.68
C GLU A 253 -12.64 8.68 3.84
N LEU A 254 -11.42 9.05 3.47
CA LEU A 254 -10.98 10.43 3.28
C LEU A 254 -10.75 10.66 1.79
N THR A 255 -11.21 11.82 1.31
CA THR A 255 -10.88 12.32 -0.02
C THR A 255 -9.41 12.72 -0.11
N GLY A 256 -8.91 13.04 -1.31
CA GLY A 256 -7.54 13.55 -1.49
C GLY A 256 -7.29 14.83 -0.67
N MET A 257 -8.24 15.76 -0.63
CA MET A 257 -8.12 17.00 0.16
C MET A 257 -8.11 16.73 1.68
N GLU A 258 -8.98 15.85 2.15
CA GLU A 258 -9.01 15.47 3.57
C GLU A 258 -7.73 14.74 3.98
N THR A 259 -7.19 13.90 3.08
CA THR A 259 -5.89 13.24 3.27
C THR A 259 -4.76 14.25 3.38
N LEU A 260 -4.73 15.27 2.49
CA LEU A 260 -3.77 16.37 2.57
C LEU A 260 -3.88 17.08 3.93
N CYS A 261 -5.09 17.38 4.39
CA CYS A 261 -5.31 17.99 5.71
C CYS A 261 -4.81 17.08 6.85
N GLN A 262 -5.05 15.77 6.77
CA GLN A 262 -4.55 14.80 7.75
C GLN A 262 -3.02 14.80 7.78
N LEU A 263 -2.35 14.78 6.61
CA LEU A 263 -0.89 14.83 6.53
C LEU A 263 -0.31 16.12 7.11
N LEU A 264 -0.99 17.26 6.93
CA LEU A 264 -0.64 18.54 7.57
C LEU A 264 -0.71 18.43 9.10
N LEU A 265 -1.79 17.88 9.64
CA LEU A 265 -1.99 17.71 11.09
C LEU A 265 -0.98 16.74 11.70
N GLN A 266 -0.58 15.71 10.96
CA GLN A 266 0.40 14.71 11.39
C GLN A 266 1.85 15.14 11.15
N ASN A 267 2.11 16.30 10.54
CA ASN A 267 3.43 16.76 10.15
C ASN A 267 4.15 15.87 9.11
N LYS A 268 3.38 15.21 8.28
CA LYS A 268 3.89 14.30 7.23
C LYS A 268 3.92 14.95 5.85
N LEU A 269 3.24 16.09 5.63
CA LEU A 269 3.23 16.75 4.33
C LEU A 269 4.64 17.14 3.89
N LYS A 270 5.09 16.63 2.75
CA LYS A 270 6.34 17.04 2.09
C LYS A 270 6.07 18.17 1.11
N SER A 271 5.22 17.95 0.14
CA SER A 271 4.80 18.92 -0.87
C SER A 271 3.42 18.55 -1.42
N ALA A 272 2.65 19.56 -1.79
CA ALA A 272 1.40 19.37 -2.52
C ALA A 272 1.11 20.61 -3.39
N THR A 273 0.35 20.41 -4.47
CA THR A 273 -0.19 21.52 -5.25
C THR A 273 -1.66 21.67 -4.92
N ILE A 274 -2.07 22.88 -4.58
CA ILE A 274 -3.48 23.24 -4.35
C ILE A 274 -3.87 24.40 -5.24
N THR A 275 -5.10 24.38 -5.71
CA THR A 275 -5.69 25.48 -6.50
C THR A 275 -6.63 26.26 -5.58
N ILE A 276 -6.46 27.56 -5.52
CA ILE A 276 -7.31 28.47 -4.73
C ILE A 276 -7.89 29.57 -5.60
N PRO A 277 -9.02 30.18 -5.23
CA PRO A 277 -9.51 31.38 -5.89
C PRO A 277 -8.48 32.50 -5.88
N SER A 278 -8.35 33.21 -6.99
CA SER A 278 -7.42 34.33 -7.07
C SER A 278 -7.89 35.49 -6.16
N PRO A 279 -7.05 36.01 -5.26
CA PRO A 279 -7.37 37.20 -4.48
C PRO A 279 -7.26 38.50 -5.30
N PHE A 280 -6.81 38.43 -6.56
CA PHE A 280 -6.54 39.60 -7.40
C PHE A 280 -7.54 39.76 -8.55
N GLU A 281 -8.15 38.67 -9.01
CA GLU A 281 -9.05 38.66 -10.15
C GLU A 281 -10.25 37.74 -9.89
N ASP A 282 -11.47 38.27 -10.04
CA ASP A 282 -12.70 37.49 -9.91
C ASP A 282 -12.77 36.38 -10.97
N ASN A 283 -13.27 35.21 -10.57
CA ASN A 283 -13.44 34.02 -11.44
C ASN A 283 -12.15 33.42 -12.01
N LYS A 284 -10.99 33.74 -11.42
CA LYS A 284 -9.72 33.08 -11.73
C LYS A 284 -9.20 32.30 -10.51
N THR A 285 -8.35 31.32 -10.79
CA THR A 285 -7.67 30.51 -9.78
C THR A 285 -6.17 30.71 -9.84
N ILE A 286 -5.51 30.43 -8.75
CA ILE A 286 -4.04 30.38 -8.65
C ILE A 286 -3.62 29.03 -8.09
N ASP A 287 -2.56 28.47 -8.69
CA ASP A 287 -1.96 27.23 -8.22
C ASP A 287 -0.81 27.54 -7.27
N LEU A 288 -0.85 26.90 -6.12
CA LEU A 288 0.16 27.03 -5.07
C LEU A 288 0.81 25.66 -4.83
N ASN A 289 2.12 25.62 -4.93
CA ASN A 289 2.86 24.51 -4.34
C ASN A 289 3.12 24.84 -2.87
N ILE A 290 2.59 24.01 -1.98
CA ILE A 290 2.67 24.16 -0.54
C ILE A 290 3.57 23.11 0.07
N SER A 291 4.24 23.48 1.16
CA SER A 291 4.98 22.58 2.03
C SER A 291 4.95 23.07 3.48
N LEU A 292 5.22 22.17 4.43
CA LEU A 292 5.30 22.58 5.83
C LEU A 292 6.56 23.42 6.06
N ASN A 293 6.38 24.68 6.52
CA ASN A 293 7.48 25.54 6.95
C ASN A 293 7.88 25.27 8.41
N ARG A 294 6.90 24.93 9.25
CA ARG A 294 7.11 24.57 10.67
C ARG A 294 6.15 23.43 11.04
N ARG A 295 6.52 22.67 12.07
CA ARG A 295 5.63 21.65 12.63
C ARG A 295 4.31 22.26 13.08
N THR A 296 3.22 21.60 12.72
CA THR A 296 1.87 21.91 13.18
C THR A 296 1.81 21.82 14.70
N LYS A 297 1.20 22.81 15.33
CA LYS A 297 0.93 22.81 16.77
C LYS A 297 -0.53 22.51 17.02
N ASN A 298 -0.78 21.40 17.67
CA ASN A 298 -2.10 20.99 18.08
C ASN A 298 -2.27 21.27 19.57
N THR A 299 -3.34 21.97 19.94
CA THR A 299 -3.69 22.28 21.31
C THR A 299 -5.10 21.79 21.59
N VAL A 300 -5.25 20.98 22.62
CA VAL A 300 -6.55 20.46 23.05
C VAL A 300 -6.96 21.20 24.33
N LYS A 301 -8.18 21.74 24.35
CA LYS A 301 -8.80 22.41 25.50
C LYS A 301 -10.18 21.85 25.70
N PHE A 302 -10.67 21.86 26.92
CA PHE A 302 -12.08 21.56 27.21
C PHE A 302 -12.83 22.89 27.44
N VAL A 303 -13.85 23.14 26.62
CA VAL A 303 -14.73 24.30 26.72
C VAL A 303 -16.14 23.78 26.90
N ASN A 304 -16.81 24.17 27.99
CA ASN A 304 -18.15 23.71 28.32
C ASN A 304 -18.29 22.16 28.30
N ASN A 305 -17.32 21.47 28.86
CA ASN A 305 -17.25 20.01 28.93
C ASN A 305 -17.15 19.29 27.57
N SER A 306 -16.88 20.03 26.49
CA SER A 306 -16.63 19.49 25.14
C SER A 306 -15.16 19.69 24.74
N PRO A 307 -14.53 18.72 24.07
CA PRO A 307 -13.14 18.89 23.58
C PRO A 307 -13.12 19.94 22.46
N TYR A 308 -12.22 20.89 22.56
CA TYR A 308 -11.92 21.89 21.55
C TYR A 308 -10.48 21.69 21.07
N ILE A 309 -10.31 21.45 19.78
CA ILE A 309 -8.99 21.22 19.17
C ILE A 309 -8.64 22.43 18.30
N GLU A 310 -7.53 23.06 18.62
CA GLU A 310 -6.97 24.17 17.85
C GLU A 310 -5.69 23.69 17.17
N CYS A 311 -5.66 23.76 15.83
CA CYS A 311 -4.52 23.37 15.02
C CYS A 311 -3.92 24.61 14.35
N LYS A 312 -2.62 24.88 14.60
CA LYS A 312 -1.89 25.97 13.96
C LYS A 312 -0.89 25.41 12.97
N VAL A 313 -1.19 25.60 11.68
CA VAL A 313 -0.35 25.18 10.55
C VAL A 313 0.35 26.40 9.97
N VAL A 314 1.64 26.28 9.67
CA VAL A 314 2.45 27.33 9.01
C VAL A 314 3.05 26.72 7.76
N LEU A 315 2.59 27.21 6.61
CA LEU A 315 2.97 26.74 5.29
C LEU A 315 3.99 27.70 4.64
N ALA A 316 4.89 27.15 3.83
CA ALA A 316 5.55 27.85 2.77
C ALA A 316 4.77 27.59 1.47
N ALA A 317 4.51 28.63 0.68
CA ALA A 317 3.80 28.52 -0.57
C ALA A 317 4.59 29.18 -1.70
N ARG A 318 4.60 28.54 -2.88
CA ARG A 318 5.14 29.10 -4.13
C ARG A 318 4.01 29.16 -5.13
N ILE A 319 3.82 30.33 -5.73
CA ILE A 319 2.82 30.53 -6.81
C ILE A 319 3.40 30.00 -8.12
N TYR A 320 2.61 29.19 -8.84
CA TYR A 320 2.90 28.77 -10.21
C TYR A 320 2.17 29.64 -11.22
N GLY A 321 2.88 30.08 -12.23
CA GLY A 321 2.30 30.47 -13.51
C GLY A 321 1.67 31.84 -13.63
N GLN A 322 1.75 32.77 -12.66
CA GLN A 322 1.32 34.16 -12.88
C GLN A 322 2.50 35.08 -13.20
N LYS A 323 2.40 35.80 -14.36
CA LYS A 323 3.07 37.10 -14.51
C LYS A 323 2.41 38.05 -13.52
N LEU A 324 3.14 38.39 -12.46
CA LEU A 324 2.81 39.54 -11.62
C LEU A 324 2.94 40.80 -12.42
#